data_33764792261cecde6f1966475ea046a2
#
_entry.id   33764792261cecde6f1966475ea046a2
#
_cell.length_a   1.000
_cell.length_b   1.000
_cell.length_c   1.000
_cell.angle_alpha   90.00
_cell.angle_beta   90.00
_cell.angle_gamma   90.00
#
_symmetry.space_group_name_H-M   'P 1'
#
loop_
_entity.id
_entity.type
_entity.pdbx_description
1 polymer ?
#
loop_
_entity_poly.entity_id
_entity_poly.type
_entity_poly.pdbx_seq_one_letter_code
_entity_poly.pdbx_strand_id
1 'polypeptide(L)'
;MNISDLIIDEEFESVIPPLTDEEFELVKKHPRYGYDLLKNLPIDPHIKIAALLHHERCDGSGYPMGLSKDIDNYALIVAVADVYDAMTAARPHRPPLCPFQVISLFEKDGLQKYNPKYVLTFLKHIAQTYQSNRIILNDGRTATIVMLNQNHLSKPII
;
A
#
# COMPACT_ATOMS: atom_id res chain seq x y z
N MET A 1 -9.92 14.03 0.98
CA MET A 1 -8.45 13.84 1.03
C MET A 1 -8.16 12.41 0.60
N ASN A 2 -7.39 12.23 -0.45
CA ASN A 2 -7.16 10.94 -1.09
C ASN A 2 -5.99 10.22 -0.40
N ILE A 3 -5.95 8.87 -0.35
CA ILE A 3 -4.77 8.13 0.18
C ILE A 3 -3.48 8.53 -0.53
N SER A 4 -3.54 8.81 -1.85
CA SER A 4 -2.40 9.35 -2.59
C SER A 4 -2.03 10.76 -2.14
N ASP A 5 -3.01 11.57 -1.74
CA ASP A 5 -2.77 12.93 -1.25
C ASP A 5 -2.13 12.88 0.16
N LEU A 6 -2.54 11.91 1.00
CA LEU A 6 -1.96 11.69 2.32
C LEU A 6 -0.53 11.11 2.26
N ILE A 7 -0.22 10.34 1.22
CA ILE A 7 1.11 9.73 1.06
C ILE A 7 2.11 10.76 0.50
N ILE A 8 1.63 11.77 -0.23
CA ILE A 8 2.48 12.72 -0.94
C ILE A 8 2.54 14.08 -0.22
N ASP A 9 1.43 14.57 0.37
CA ASP A 9 1.31 16.01 0.67
C ASP A 9 1.55 16.46 2.12
N GLU A 10 1.43 15.63 3.16
CA GLU A 10 1.48 16.17 4.54
C GLU A 10 2.66 15.71 5.40
N GLU A 11 3.36 14.63 5.09
CA GLU A 11 4.49 14.15 5.90
C GLU A 11 5.84 14.15 5.17
N PHE A 12 5.86 14.39 3.87
CA PHE A 12 7.09 14.49 3.09
C PHE A 12 7.77 15.87 3.21
N GLU A 13 7.10 16.85 3.76
CA GLU A 13 7.59 18.26 3.79
C GLU A 13 8.78 18.50 4.71
N SER A 14 9.25 17.56 5.50
CA SER A 14 10.21 17.93 6.53
C SER A 14 11.69 17.69 6.24
N VAL A 15 12.12 16.91 5.26
CA VAL A 15 13.57 16.63 5.06
C VAL A 15 14.07 16.39 3.63
N ILE A 16 13.21 16.01 2.67
CA ILE A 16 13.57 16.06 1.24
C ILE A 16 12.50 16.88 0.53
N PRO A 17 12.90 17.80 -0.38
CA PRO A 17 11.91 18.47 -1.21
C PRO A 17 11.09 17.39 -1.93
N PRO A 18 9.76 17.57 -2.05
CA PRO A 18 8.93 16.68 -2.84
C PRO A 18 9.54 16.56 -4.23
N LEU A 19 9.47 15.36 -4.82
CA LEU A 19 9.93 15.15 -6.18
C LEU A 19 9.31 16.23 -7.08
N THR A 20 10.12 16.82 -7.94
CA THR A 20 9.58 17.67 -9.00
C THR A 20 8.69 16.85 -9.92
N ASP A 21 7.83 17.50 -10.69
CA ASP A 21 6.99 16.81 -11.68
C ASP A 21 7.82 15.97 -12.64
N GLU A 22 8.98 16.47 -13.07
CA GLU A 22 9.91 15.76 -13.94
C GLU A 22 10.51 14.52 -13.27
N GLU A 23 10.88 14.62 -12.00
CA GLU A 23 11.40 13.49 -11.22
C GLU A 23 10.32 12.44 -10.99
N PHE A 24 9.09 12.87 -10.70
CA PHE A 24 7.96 11.96 -10.55
C PHE A 24 7.63 11.25 -11.87
N GLU A 25 7.64 11.95 -13.02
CA GLU A 25 7.47 11.32 -14.32
C GLU A 25 8.61 10.33 -14.64
N LEU A 26 9.82 10.56 -14.13
CA LEU A 26 10.92 9.60 -14.25
C LEU A 26 10.65 8.34 -13.41
N VAL A 27 10.18 8.51 -12.17
CA VAL A 27 9.81 7.40 -11.29
C VAL A 27 8.71 6.54 -11.91
N LYS A 28 7.71 7.13 -12.54
CA LYS A 28 6.63 6.38 -13.22
C LYS A 28 7.10 5.45 -14.33
N LYS A 29 8.36 5.54 -14.77
CA LYS A 29 8.91 4.65 -15.80
C LYS A 29 9.39 3.30 -15.26
N HIS A 30 9.60 3.16 -13.94
CA HIS A 30 10.18 1.93 -13.38
C HIS A 30 9.35 0.67 -13.63
N PRO A 31 7.99 0.69 -13.66
CA PRO A 31 7.23 -0.52 -13.97
C PRO A 31 7.52 -1.02 -15.39
N ARG A 32 7.69 -0.10 -16.33
CA ARG A 32 8.05 -0.44 -17.70
C ARG A 32 9.46 -1.04 -17.78
N TYR A 33 10.41 -0.44 -17.08
CA TYR A 33 11.76 -0.98 -17.01
C TYR A 33 11.78 -2.37 -16.35
N GLY A 34 11.05 -2.56 -15.26
CA GLY A 34 10.90 -3.87 -14.62
C GLY A 34 10.34 -4.93 -15.58
N TYR A 35 9.28 -4.60 -16.32
CA TYR A 35 8.74 -5.48 -17.34
C TYR A 35 9.75 -5.80 -18.45
N ASP A 36 10.47 -4.79 -18.97
CA ASP A 36 11.45 -4.97 -20.04
C ASP A 36 12.62 -5.87 -19.63
N LEU A 37 13.02 -5.85 -18.37
CA LEU A 37 14.02 -6.78 -17.82
C LEU A 37 13.49 -8.22 -17.75
N LEU A 38 12.19 -8.40 -17.44
CA LEU A 38 11.59 -9.71 -17.19
C LEU A 38 10.99 -10.37 -18.45
N LYS A 39 10.62 -9.60 -19.47
CA LYS A 39 9.78 -10.05 -20.60
C LYS A 39 10.32 -11.28 -21.34
N ASN A 40 11.64 -11.43 -21.44
CA ASN A 40 12.29 -12.54 -22.14
C ASN A 40 12.71 -13.70 -21.23
N LEU A 41 12.48 -13.58 -19.92
CA LEU A 41 12.83 -14.65 -18.99
C LEU A 41 11.79 -15.78 -19.04
N PRO A 42 12.19 -17.03 -18.80
CA PRO A 42 11.28 -18.19 -18.77
C PRO A 42 10.55 -18.28 -17.42
N ILE A 43 9.81 -17.23 -17.06
CA ILE A 43 9.03 -17.12 -15.82
C ILE A 43 7.55 -16.94 -16.16
N ASP A 44 6.70 -17.16 -15.15
CA ASP A 44 5.25 -17.00 -15.29
C ASP A 44 4.89 -15.62 -15.86
N PRO A 45 4.04 -15.54 -16.90
CA PRO A 45 3.59 -14.28 -17.48
C PRO A 45 2.98 -13.31 -16.47
N HIS A 46 2.28 -13.81 -15.46
CA HIS A 46 1.67 -12.97 -14.41
C HIS A 46 2.71 -12.18 -13.61
N ILE A 47 3.91 -12.72 -13.39
CA ILE A 47 5.00 -12.01 -12.70
C ILE A 47 5.44 -10.80 -13.52
N LYS A 48 5.58 -10.98 -14.85
CA LYS A 48 5.95 -9.89 -15.77
C LYS A 48 4.91 -8.80 -15.81
N ILE A 49 3.64 -9.20 -15.86
CA ILE A 49 2.50 -8.28 -15.87
C ILE A 49 2.39 -7.56 -14.53
N ALA A 50 2.58 -8.25 -13.41
CA ALA A 50 2.61 -7.61 -12.10
C ALA A 50 3.70 -6.54 -11.99
N ALA A 51 4.89 -6.81 -12.51
CA ALA A 51 5.96 -5.79 -12.56
C ALA A 51 5.55 -4.54 -13.36
N LEU A 52 4.74 -4.71 -14.42
CA LEU A 52 4.26 -3.59 -15.23
C LEU A 52 3.12 -2.81 -14.60
N LEU A 53 2.17 -3.52 -13.95
CA LEU A 53 0.85 -2.97 -13.61
C LEU A 53 0.62 -2.76 -12.10
N HIS A 54 1.61 -2.97 -11.22
CA HIS A 54 1.42 -2.85 -9.77
C HIS A 54 1.08 -1.43 -9.29
N HIS A 55 1.28 -0.42 -10.11
CA HIS A 55 0.85 0.95 -9.83
C HIS A 55 -0.47 1.34 -10.51
N GLU A 56 -1.12 0.41 -11.22
CA GLU A 56 -2.49 0.67 -11.68
C GLU A 56 -3.47 0.72 -10.51
N ARG A 57 -4.56 1.48 -10.68
CA ARG A 57 -5.60 1.66 -9.68
C ARG A 57 -6.97 1.37 -10.29
N CYS A 58 -7.86 0.74 -9.54
CA CYS A 58 -9.19 0.35 -10.02
C CYS A 58 -10.06 1.56 -10.44
N ASP A 59 -9.73 2.75 -10.01
CA ASP A 59 -10.39 4.00 -10.42
C ASP A 59 -9.78 4.63 -11.68
N GLY A 60 -8.72 4.04 -12.24
CA GLY A 60 -8.02 4.54 -13.42
C GLY A 60 -7.01 5.66 -13.14
N SER A 61 -6.78 6.02 -11.87
CA SER A 61 -5.81 7.06 -11.49
C SER A 61 -4.35 6.56 -11.49
N GLY A 62 -4.13 5.27 -11.77
CA GLY A 62 -2.82 4.63 -11.75
C GLY A 62 -1.96 4.88 -12.99
N TYR A 63 -0.82 4.24 -13.04
CA TYR A 63 0.13 4.27 -14.15
C TYR A 63 0.75 2.88 -14.36
N PRO A 64 1.38 2.58 -15.50
CA PRO A 64 1.70 3.46 -16.64
C PRO A 64 0.59 3.58 -17.69
N MET A 65 -0.51 2.84 -17.59
CA MET A 65 -1.54 2.78 -18.62
C MET A 65 -2.87 3.45 -18.20
N GLY A 66 -3.08 3.73 -16.92
CA GLY A 66 -4.33 4.28 -16.39
C GLY A 66 -5.51 3.32 -16.52
N LEU A 67 -5.27 2.03 -16.32
CA LEU A 67 -6.30 0.99 -16.42
C LEU A 67 -7.24 1.05 -15.23
N SER A 68 -8.56 0.98 -15.48
CA SER A 68 -9.58 0.82 -14.43
C SER A 68 -10.23 -0.56 -14.45
N LYS A 69 -10.01 -1.34 -15.51
CA LYS A 69 -10.58 -2.68 -15.73
C LYS A 69 -9.51 -3.60 -16.30
N ASP A 70 -9.76 -4.90 -16.21
CA ASP A 70 -8.90 -5.95 -16.78
C ASP A 70 -7.43 -5.91 -16.29
N ILE A 71 -7.24 -5.35 -15.08
CA ILE A 71 -5.94 -5.40 -14.40
C ILE A 71 -5.70 -6.82 -13.90
N ASP A 72 -4.50 -7.35 -14.17
CA ASP A 72 -4.12 -8.69 -13.74
C ASP A 72 -4.21 -8.86 -12.21
N ASN A 73 -4.69 -10.01 -11.76
CA ASN A 73 -4.90 -10.29 -10.34
C ASN A 73 -3.61 -10.21 -9.52
N TYR A 74 -2.48 -10.65 -10.07
CA TYR A 74 -1.18 -10.54 -9.40
C TYR A 74 -0.77 -9.08 -9.24
N ALA A 75 -1.00 -8.26 -10.25
CA ALA A 75 -0.75 -6.82 -10.17
C ALA A 75 -1.62 -6.15 -9.09
N LEU A 76 -2.91 -6.51 -9.00
CA LEU A 76 -3.82 -6.00 -7.98
C LEU A 76 -3.39 -6.40 -6.56
N ILE A 77 -2.87 -7.61 -6.38
CA ILE A 77 -2.36 -8.07 -5.08
C ILE A 77 -1.07 -7.33 -4.71
N VAL A 78 -0.13 -7.24 -5.66
CA VAL A 78 1.14 -6.54 -5.46
C VAL A 78 0.91 -5.06 -5.17
N ALA A 79 -0.05 -4.41 -5.84
CA ALA A 79 -0.40 -3.01 -5.60
C ALA A 79 -0.79 -2.71 -4.14
N VAL A 80 -1.52 -3.62 -3.49
CA VAL A 80 -1.90 -3.47 -2.07
C VAL A 80 -0.69 -3.67 -1.16
N ALA A 81 0.13 -4.70 -1.45
CA ALA A 81 1.30 -5.02 -0.66
C ALA A 81 2.37 -3.92 -0.75
N ASP A 82 2.61 -3.39 -1.95
CA ASP A 82 3.57 -2.31 -2.22
C ASP A 82 3.23 -1.05 -1.42
N VAL A 83 1.97 -0.61 -1.47
CA VAL A 83 1.54 0.57 -0.72
C VAL A 83 1.63 0.33 0.80
N TYR A 84 1.26 -0.86 1.27
CA TYR A 84 1.40 -1.19 2.69
C TYR A 84 2.87 -1.14 3.12
N ASP A 85 3.77 -1.76 2.36
CA ASP A 85 5.21 -1.74 2.63
C ASP A 85 5.75 -0.31 2.59
N ALA A 86 5.38 0.46 1.58
CA ALA A 86 5.78 1.86 1.46
C ALA A 86 5.40 2.69 2.70
N MET A 87 4.26 2.42 3.33
CA MET A 87 3.80 3.14 4.53
C MET A 87 4.41 2.62 5.82
N THR A 88 4.67 1.32 5.93
CA THR A 88 5.15 0.69 7.17
C THR A 88 6.68 0.54 7.24
N ALA A 89 7.38 0.67 6.12
CA ALA A 89 8.84 0.66 6.09
C ALA A 89 9.43 1.94 6.66
N ALA A 90 10.50 1.82 7.45
CA ALA A 90 11.32 2.96 7.83
C ALA A 90 12.01 3.54 6.59
N ARG A 91 11.85 4.82 6.35
CA ARG A 91 12.52 5.54 5.26
C ARG A 91 13.39 6.66 5.82
N PRO A 92 14.46 7.09 5.14
CA PRO A 92 15.38 8.10 5.66
C PRO A 92 14.67 9.40 6.12
N HIS A 93 13.48 9.66 5.59
CA HIS A 93 12.77 10.93 5.74
C HIS A 93 11.44 10.80 6.50
N ARG A 94 11.04 9.57 6.83
CA ARG A 94 9.76 9.34 7.49
C ARG A 94 9.83 8.13 8.43
N PRO A 95 9.38 8.26 9.69
CA PRO A 95 9.18 7.10 10.54
C PRO A 95 8.13 6.16 9.94
N PRO A 96 8.20 4.85 10.22
CA PRO A 96 7.18 3.91 9.80
C PRO A 96 5.84 4.24 10.45
N LEU A 97 4.77 4.19 9.66
CA LEU A 97 3.43 4.27 10.23
C LEU A 97 3.10 2.99 11.00
N CYS A 98 2.34 3.14 12.08
CA CYS A 98 1.80 1.99 12.79
C CYS A 98 0.89 1.18 11.85
N PRO A 99 0.99 -0.15 11.79
CA PRO A 99 0.16 -0.99 10.94
C PRO A 99 -1.34 -0.72 11.05
N PHE A 100 -1.85 -0.44 12.25
CA PHE A 100 -3.26 -0.11 12.46
C PHE A 100 -3.65 1.27 11.91
N GLN A 101 -2.72 2.21 11.85
CA GLN A 101 -2.94 3.49 11.13
C GLN A 101 -3.06 3.24 9.63
N VAL A 102 -2.17 2.41 9.05
CA VAL A 102 -2.26 2.05 7.62
C VAL A 102 -3.56 1.31 7.30
N ILE A 103 -3.98 0.37 8.16
CA ILE A 103 -5.29 -0.31 8.02
C ILE A 103 -6.42 0.73 8.01
N SER A 104 -6.39 1.72 8.91
CA SER A 104 -7.40 2.79 8.97
C SER A 104 -7.45 3.63 7.69
N LEU A 105 -6.30 3.92 7.08
CA LEU A 105 -6.25 4.62 5.79
C LEU A 105 -6.89 3.80 4.66
N PHE A 106 -6.60 2.51 4.59
CA PHE A 106 -7.26 1.64 3.61
C PHE A 106 -8.77 1.51 3.85
N GLU A 107 -9.22 1.40 5.11
CA GLU A 107 -10.65 1.36 5.44
C GLU A 107 -11.37 2.63 4.99
N LYS A 108 -10.70 3.78 5.08
CA LYS A 108 -11.29 5.09 4.75
C LYS A 108 -11.39 5.31 3.24
N ASP A 109 -10.29 5.13 2.50
CA ASP A 109 -10.19 5.58 1.11
C ASP A 109 -9.68 4.47 0.15
N GLY A 110 -9.09 3.40 0.67
CA GLY A 110 -8.43 2.37 -0.14
C GLY A 110 -9.36 1.53 -1.01
N LEU A 111 -10.62 1.35 -0.60
CA LEU A 111 -11.58 0.49 -1.30
C LEU A 111 -12.03 1.05 -2.67
N GLN A 112 -11.80 2.32 -2.94
CA GLN A 112 -12.08 2.92 -4.24
C GLN A 112 -10.93 2.72 -5.25
N LYS A 113 -9.68 2.80 -4.75
CA LYS A 113 -8.47 2.72 -5.57
C LYS A 113 -7.97 1.31 -5.79
N TYR A 114 -8.20 0.42 -4.85
CA TYR A 114 -7.70 -0.95 -4.87
C TYR A 114 -8.86 -1.94 -4.92
N ASN A 115 -8.61 -3.14 -5.41
CA ASN A 115 -9.62 -4.19 -5.45
C ASN A 115 -10.05 -4.56 -4.01
N PRO A 116 -11.33 -4.36 -3.62
CA PRO A 116 -11.81 -4.58 -2.25
C PRO A 116 -11.54 -6.00 -1.73
N LYS A 117 -11.66 -7.02 -2.58
CA LYS A 117 -11.40 -8.40 -2.21
C LYS A 117 -9.96 -8.59 -1.71
N TYR A 118 -9.00 -8.05 -2.44
CA TYR A 118 -7.58 -8.19 -2.09
C TYR A 118 -7.20 -7.31 -0.90
N VAL A 119 -7.71 -6.08 -0.86
CA VAL A 119 -7.51 -5.19 0.29
C VAL A 119 -8.01 -5.85 1.58
N LEU A 120 -9.28 -6.25 1.62
CA LEU A 120 -9.88 -6.80 2.85
C LEU A 120 -9.18 -8.09 3.29
N THR A 121 -8.84 -8.97 2.34
CA THR A 121 -8.10 -10.19 2.64
C THR A 121 -6.72 -9.89 3.21
N PHE A 122 -5.98 -8.99 2.58
CA PHE A 122 -4.64 -8.58 3.00
C PHE A 122 -4.66 -7.96 4.40
N LEU A 123 -5.51 -6.96 4.61
CA LEU A 123 -5.62 -6.25 5.89
C LEU A 123 -6.04 -7.18 7.04
N LYS A 124 -6.93 -8.14 6.76
CA LYS A 124 -7.32 -9.14 7.76
C LYS A 124 -6.13 -10.01 8.17
N HIS A 125 -5.34 -10.49 7.20
CA HIS A 125 -4.14 -11.28 7.51
C HIS A 125 -3.11 -10.46 8.28
N ILE A 126 -2.86 -9.22 7.86
CA ILE A 126 -1.94 -8.32 8.60
C ILE A 126 -2.43 -8.12 10.04
N ALA A 127 -3.71 -7.75 10.25
CA ALA A 127 -4.25 -7.56 11.59
C ALA A 127 -4.12 -8.82 12.46
N GLN A 128 -4.33 -10.01 11.88
CA GLN A 128 -4.17 -11.29 12.57
C GLN A 128 -2.75 -11.53 13.08
N THR A 129 -1.72 -11.06 12.38
CA THR A 129 -0.32 -11.22 12.84
C THR A 129 -0.03 -10.48 14.14
N TYR A 130 -0.85 -9.47 14.47
CA TYR A 130 -0.71 -8.68 15.70
C TYR A 130 -1.59 -9.19 16.85
N GLN A 131 -2.48 -10.14 16.61
CA GLN A 131 -3.31 -10.72 17.67
C GLN A 131 -2.42 -11.37 18.75
N SER A 132 -2.74 -11.17 20.01
CA SER A 132 -1.96 -11.56 21.18
C SER A 132 -0.64 -10.81 21.37
N ASN A 133 -0.31 -9.86 20.53
CA ASN A 133 0.89 -9.04 20.69
C ASN A 133 0.67 -7.94 21.75
N ARG A 134 1.75 -7.62 22.47
CA ARG A 134 1.78 -6.43 23.34
C ARG A 134 2.05 -5.20 22.48
N ILE A 135 1.28 -4.16 22.75
CA ILE A 135 1.39 -2.86 22.07
C ILE A 135 1.52 -1.75 23.11
N ILE A 136 2.09 -0.63 22.68
CA ILE A 136 2.15 0.61 23.47
C ILE A 136 1.09 1.54 22.92
N LEU A 137 0.21 2.04 23.77
CA LEU A 137 -0.82 3.01 23.42
C LEU A 137 -0.24 4.41 23.32
N ASN A 138 -0.97 5.33 22.68
CA ASN A 138 -0.55 6.73 22.52
C ASN A 138 -0.33 7.47 23.86
N ASP A 139 -0.95 6.98 24.94
CA ASP A 139 -0.79 7.50 26.30
C ASP A 139 0.37 6.82 27.08
N GLY A 140 1.13 5.95 26.42
CA GLY A 140 2.28 5.23 27.00
C GLY A 140 1.93 3.94 27.75
N ARG A 141 0.64 3.61 27.92
CA ARG A 141 0.23 2.34 28.58
C ARG A 141 0.50 1.16 27.65
N THR A 142 0.81 0.03 28.25
CA THR A 142 0.95 -1.24 27.53
C THR A 142 -0.36 -1.99 27.56
N ALA A 143 -0.77 -2.53 26.43
CA ALA A 143 -1.95 -3.38 26.30
C ALA A 143 -1.61 -4.63 25.46
N THR A 144 -2.51 -5.60 25.47
CA THR A 144 -2.43 -6.79 24.61
C THR A 144 -3.67 -6.82 23.71
N ILE A 145 -3.46 -7.07 22.42
CA ILE A 145 -4.57 -7.24 21.48
C ILE A 145 -5.24 -8.58 21.75
N VAL A 146 -6.45 -8.52 22.29
CA VAL A 146 -7.23 -9.71 22.66
C VAL A 146 -7.98 -10.26 21.45
N MET A 147 -8.62 -9.38 20.67
CA MET A 147 -9.46 -9.78 19.56
C MET A 147 -9.49 -8.69 18.48
N LEU A 148 -9.66 -9.11 17.23
CA LEU A 148 -9.87 -8.19 16.12
C LEU A 148 -11.34 -7.79 16.01
N ASN A 149 -11.59 -6.50 15.80
CA ASN A 149 -12.91 -6.01 15.45
C ASN A 149 -13.16 -6.27 13.96
N GLN A 150 -14.05 -7.19 13.63
CA GLN A 150 -14.31 -7.59 12.24
C GLN A 150 -14.92 -6.47 11.37
N ASN A 151 -15.55 -5.46 11.99
CA ASN A 151 -16.12 -4.32 11.29
C ASN A 151 -15.12 -3.15 11.13
N HIS A 152 -14.08 -3.11 11.95
CA HIS A 152 -13.05 -2.08 11.97
C HIS A 152 -11.72 -2.71 12.39
N LEU A 153 -11.00 -3.29 11.42
CA LEU A 153 -9.73 -3.96 11.69
C LEU A 153 -8.67 -3.02 12.29
N SER A 154 -8.79 -1.72 11.99
CA SER A 154 -7.91 -0.67 12.54
C SER A 154 -8.14 -0.40 14.04
N LYS A 155 -9.23 -0.91 14.63
CA LYS A 155 -9.60 -0.70 16.03
C LYS A 155 -9.75 -2.05 16.75
N PRO A 156 -8.63 -2.75 17.03
CA PRO A 156 -8.67 -4.02 17.74
C PRO A 156 -9.15 -3.83 19.17
N ILE A 157 -9.64 -4.90 19.78
CA ILE A 157 -10.01 -4.95 21.19
C ILE A 157 -8.76 -5.30 21.99
N ILE A 158 -8.48 -4.49 23.02
CA ILE A 158 -7.32 -4.59 23.91
C ILE A 158 -7.76 -4.88 25.33
#